data_2592a4c5be2f511b5eb25e838036e7c2
#
_entry.id   2592a4c5be2f511b5eb25e838036e7c2
#
_cell.length_a   1.000
_cell.length_b   1.000
_cell.length_c   1.000
_cell.angle_alpha   90.00
_cell.angle_beta   90.00
_cell.angle_gamma   90.00
#
_symmetry.space_group_name_H-M   'P 1'
#
loop_
_entity.id
_entity.type
_entity.pdbx_description
1 polymer ?
#
loop_
_entity_poly.entity_id
_entity_poly.type
_entity_poly.pdbx_seq_one_letter_code
_entity_poly.pdbx_strand_id
1 'polypeptide(L)'
;AHSLHAYFLRPGDMGYPIIYDVERTRDGRSFTTRRVVAIQKGEPIFDMVVSFHKKEKGPSHQIDMEDIPGPEECVSEMELKKQIAHKVPEKFRDFFTRERPIEIRNLPGEGMFEGPKKMPPYKHVWMRAVAKLPDDVIMHQAILAYASDMGLLSTSLNPHRLSFAR
;
A
#
# COMPACT_ATOMS: atom_id res chain seq x y z
N ALA A 1 -11.94 11.12 -1.06
CA ALA A 1 -11.04 11.27 -2.21
C ALA A 1 -11.50 10.33 -3.34
N HIS A 2 -11.21 10.67 -4.58
CA HIS A 2 -11.44 9.79 -5.73
C HIS A 2 -10.18 9.58 -6.56
N SER A 3 -9.15 10.39 -6.33
CA SER A 3 -7.86 10.28 -7.01
C SER A 3 -6.75 10.85 -6.12
N LEU A 4 -5.62 10.20 -6.11
CA LEU A 4 -4.39 10.72 -5.50
C LEU A 4 -3.18 10.31 -6.34
N HIS A 5 -2.15 11.16 -6.31
CA HIS A 5 -0.86 10.89 -6.89
C HIS A 5 0.22 11.37 -5.93
N ALA A 6 1.24 10.56 -5.69
CA ALA A 6 2.26 10.88 -4.70
C ALA A 6 3.66 10.46 -5.17
N TYR A 7 4.67 11.19 -4.67
CA TYR A 7 6.08 10.89 -4.86
C TYR A 7 6.81 10.80 -3.53
N PHE A 8 7.51 9.71 -3.30
CA PHE A 8 8.53 9.62 -2.26
C PHE A 8 9.83 10.20 -2.80
N LEU A 9 10.22 11.34 -2.26
CA LEU A 9 11.36 12.12 -2.77
C LEU A 9 12.67 11.75 -2.09
N ARG A 10 12.62 11.48 -0.79
CA ARG A 10 13.77 11.15 0.06
C ARG A 10 13.35 10.20 1.18
N PRO A 11 14.27 9.39 1.71
CA PRO A 11 13.99 8.59 2.90
C PRO A 11 13.74 9.50 4.12
N GLY A 12 12.74 9.15 4.91
CA GLY A 12 12.48 9.79 6.20
C GLY A 12 13.43 9.26 7.28
N ASP A 13 13.67 10.07 8.30
CA ASP A 13 14.47 9.75 9.49
C ASP A 13 13.54 9.64 10.70
N MET A 14 13.45 8.47 11.32
CA MET A 14 12.55 8.23 12.46
C MET A 14 12.91 9.05 13.72
N GLY A 15 14.11 9.58 13.80
CA GLY A 15 14.56 10.42 14.91
C GLY A 15 14.08 11.87 14.86
N TYR A 16 13.38 12.28 13.80
CA TYR A 16 12.96 13.67 13.62
C TYR A 16 11.47 13.76 13.28
N PRO A 17 10.80 14.84 13.74
CA PRO A 17 9.40 15.09 13.39
C PRO A 17 9.23 15.38 11.90
N ILE A 18 8.06 15.08 11.39
CA ILE A 18 7.63 15.42 10.03
C ILE A 18 6.61 16.56 10.13
N ILE A 19 6.83 17.60 9.34
CA ILE A 19 5.88 18.70 9.17
C ILE A 19 5.09 18.43 7.89
N TYR A 20 3.76 18.41 7.99
CA TYR A 20 2.87 18.31 6.84
C TYR A 20 2.35 19.70 6.48
N ASP A 21 2.79 20.22 5.34
CA ASP A 21 2.26 21.45 4.76
C ASP A 21 1.11 21.10 3.80
N VAL A 22 -0.05 21.70 4.03
CA VAL A 22 -1.28 21.41 3.28
C VAL A 22 -1.74 22.65 2.52
N GLU A 23 -1.50 22.64 1.23
CA GLU A 23 -1.96 23.68 0.33
C GLU A 23 -3.41 23.43 -0.13
N ARG A 24 -4.27 24.45 0.02
CA ARG A 24 -5.62 24.48 -0.54
C ARG A 24 -5.58 24.94 -1.99
N THR A 25 -5.13 24.06 -2.89
CA THR A 25 -4.92 24.40 -4.30
C THR A 25 -6.19 24.85 -5.00
N ARG A 26 -7.34 24.24 -4.66
CA ARG A 26 -8.64 24.61 -5.21
C ARG A 26 -9.78 24.18 -4.31
N ASP A 27 -10.74 25.08 -4.09
CA ASP A 27 -12.07 24.80 -3.56
C ASP A 27 -13.12 25.10 -4.63
N GLY A 28 -13.61 24.05 -5.28
CA GLY A 28 -14.65 24.15 -6.29
C GLY A 28 -16.00 23.67 -5.77
N ARG A 29 -17.04 23.83 -6.59
CA ARG A 29 -18.43 23.46 -6.25
C ARG A 29 -18.59 21.93 -6.09
N SER A 30 -18.02 21.13 -6.97
CA SER A 30 -18.08 19.68 -6.97
C SER A 30 -16.73 19.04 -6.67
N PHE A 31 -15.61 19.67 -7.06
CA PHE A 31 -14.25 19.16 -6.88
C PHE A 31 -13.44 20.06 -5.98
N THR A 32 -12.62 19.45 -5.16
CA THR A 32 -11.67 20.12 -4.27
C THR A 32 -10.31 19.45 -4.42
N THR A 33 -9.24 20.24 -4.54
CA THR A 33 -7.87 19.72 -4.69
C THR A 33 -7.01 20.19 -3.51
N ARG A 34 -6.24 19.30 -2.98
CA ARG A 34 -5.24 19.55 -1.93
C ARG A 34 -3.88 19.04 -2.37
N ARG A 35 -2.85 19.80 -2.08
CA ARG A 35 -1.48 19.35 -2.15
C ARG A 35 -0.94 19.20 -0.73
N VAL A 36 -0.20 18.13 -0.48
CA VAL A 36 0.42 17.87 0.81
C VAL A 36 1.90 17.61 0.59
N VAL A 37 2.73 18.39 1.26
CA VAL A 37 4.19 18.18 1.26
C VAL A 37 4.60 17.78 2.67
N ALA A 38 5.26 16.63 2.80
CA ALA A 38 5.90 16.24 4.05
C ALA A 38 7.33 16.74 4.05
N ILE A 39 7.67 17.50 5.07
CA ILE A 39 8.98 18.18 5.20
C ILE A 39 9.68 17.67 6.45
N GLN A 40 10.96 17.36 6.32
CA GLN A 40 11.81 16.97 7.43
C GLN A 40 13.18 17.65 7.30
N LYS A 41 13.69 18.24 8.38
CA LYS A 41 14.96 18.98 8.38
C LYS A 41 15.03 20.08 7.30
N GLY A 42 13.88 20.71 6.98
CA GLY A 42 13.81 21.75 5.95
C GLY A 42 13.71 21.24 4.50
N GLU A 43 13.78 19.91 4.29
CA GLU A 43 13.73 19.30 2.96
C GLU A 43 12.43 18.54 2.74
N PRO A 44 11.78 18.65 1.57
CA PRO A 44 10.63 17.83 1.23
C PRO A 44 11.04 16.37 1.05
N ILE A 45 10.37 15.47 1.76
CA ILE A 45 10.58 14.02 1.69
C ILE A 45 9.47 13.31 0.94
N PHE A 46 8.28 13.93 0.83
CA PHE A 46 7.11 13.37 0.16
C PHE A 46 6.25 14.51 -0.38
N ASP A 47 5.64 14.32 -1.56
CA ASP A 47 4.73 15.27 -2.21
C ASP A 47 3.51 14.50 -2.73
N MET A 48 2.31 14.97 -2.43
CA MET A 48 1.06 14.32 -2.82
C MET A 48 0.03 15.33 -3.27
N VAL A 49 -0.66 15.03 -4.36
CA VAL A 49 -1.86 15.77 -4.79
C VAL A 49 -3.07 14.86 -4.68
N VAL A 50 -4.12 15.35 -4.03
CA VAL A 50 -5.37 14.62 -3.81
C VAL A 50 -6.54 15.40 -4.37
N SER A 51 -7.38 14.73 -5.15
CA SER A 51 -8.65 15.27 -5.63
C SER A 51 -9.82 14.63 -4.88
N PHE A 52 -10.72 15.48 -4.42
CA PHE A 52 -11.96 15.11 -3.75
C PHE A 52 -13.14 15.48 -4.63
N HIS A 53 -14.15 14.66 -4.62
CA HIS A 53 -15.40 14.89 -5.33
C HIS A 53 -16.59 14.67 -4.41
N LYS A 54 -17.61 15.52 -4.51
CA LYS A 54 -18.88 15.29 -3.81
C LYS A 54 -19.53 14.01 -4.32
N LYS A 55 -20.26 13.33 -3.44
CA LYS A 55 -21.08 12.18 -3.84
C LYS A 55 -22.27 12.70 -4.65
N GLU A 56 -22.31 12.34 -5.92
CA GLU A 56 -23.35 12.74 -6.88
C GLU A 56 -23.92 11.49 -7.57
N LYS A 57 -25.18 11.56 -8.03
CA LYS A 57 -25.76 10.50 -8.87
C LYS A 57 -25.21 10.65 -10.29
N GLY A 58 -24.89 9.54 -10.94
CA GLY A 58 -24.38 9.53 -12.29
C GLY A 58 -24.40 8.12 -12.89
N PRO A 59 -23.96 7.94 -14.14
CA PRO A 59 -23.75 6.63 -14.73
C PRO A 59 -22.77 5.80 -13.87
N SER A 60 -23.04 4.50 -13.79
CA SER A 60 -22.18 3.55 -13.10
C SER A 60 -21.66 2.53 -14.10
N HIS A 61 -20.38 2.23 -14.03
CA HIS A 61 -19.72 1.20 -14.82
C HIS A 61 -18.70 0.46 -13.95
N GLN A 62 -18.68 -0.86 -14.11
CA GLN A 62 -17.73 -1.74 -13.45
C GLN A 62 -17.39 -2.88 -14.42
N ILE A 63 -16.11 -3.17 -14.60
CA ILE A 63 -15.67 -4.40 -15.26
C ILE A 63 -15.87 -5.58 -14.32
N ASP A 64 -16.11 -6.76 -14.86
CA ASP A 64 -16.23 -7.96 -14.07
C ASP A 64 -14.86 -8.27 -13.39
N MET A 65 -14.94 -8.69 -12.14
CA MET A 65 -13.75 -9.15 -11.43
C MET A 65 -13.40 -10.56 -11.94
N GLU A 66 -12.12 -10.82 -12.10
CA GLU A 66 -11.63 -12.16 -12.40
C GLU A 66 -12.06 -13.15 -11.33
N ASP A 67 -12.31 -14.40 -11.73
CA ASP A 67 -12.60 -15.49 -10.79
C ASP A 67 -11.29 -15.92 -10.09
N ILE A 68 -11.11 -15.43 -8.87
CA ILE A 68 -9.92 -15.68 -8.05
C ILE A 68 -10.32 -16.28 -6.71
N PRO A 69 -9.44 -17.10 -6.09
CA PRO A 69 -9.68 -17.64 -4.74
C PRO A 69 -10.00 -16.57 -3.72
N GLY A 70 -10.92 -16.83 -2.81
CA GLY A 70 -11.28 -15.93 -1.74
C GLY A 70 -10.13 -15.75 -0.72
N PRO A 71 -10.20 -14.71 0.14
CA PRO A 71 -9.13 -14.43 1.10
C PRO A 71 -8.90 -15.58 2.10
N GLU A 72 -9.93 -16.38 2.38
CA GLU A 72 -9.83 -17.51 3.31
C GLU A 72 -9.09 -18.72 2.71
N GLU A 73 -8.96 -18.77 1.39
CA GLU A 73 -8.19 -19.77 0.66
C GLU A 73 -6.73 -19.37 0.47
N CYS A 74 -6.38 -18.15 0.87
CA CYS A 74 -5.05 -17.57 0.70
C CYS A 74 -4.31 -17.50 2.04
N VAL A 75 -3.01 -17.85 2.02
CA VAL A 75 -2.18 -17.81 3.23
C VAL A 75 -1.72 -16.37 3.50
N SER A 76 -1.78 -15.96 4.76
CA SER A 76 -1.27 -14.67 5.21
C SER A 76 0.24 -14.56 4.99
N GLU A 77 0.70 -13.43 4.45
CA GLU A 77 2.13 -13.14 4.32
C GLU A 77 2.85 -13.20 5.68
N MET A 78 2.19 -12.78 6.74
CA MET A 78 2.75 -12.82 8.10
C MET A 78 2.93 -14.26 8.61
N GLU A 79 1.98 -15.15 8.32
CA GLU A 79 2.11 -16.58 8.67
C GLU A 79 3.28 -17.20 7.94
N LEU A 80 3.43 -16.93 6.64
CA LEU A 80 4.57 -17.40 5.86
C LEU A 80 5.89 -16.84 6.41
N LYS A 81 5.95 -15.56 6.77
CA LYS A 81 7.12 -14.96 7.39
C LYS A 81 7.52 -15.63 8.71
N LYS A 82 6.54 -15.93 9.57
CA LYS A 82 6.78 -16.65 10.82
C LYS A 82 7.34 -18.05 10.58
N GLN A 83 6.84 -18.77 9.59
CA GLN A 83 7.32 -20.13 9.24
C GLN A 83 8.78 -20.11 8.79
N ILE A 84 9.22 -19.11 8.04
CA ILE A 84 10.58 -19.04 7.50
C ILE A 84 11.54 -18.16 8.32
N ALA A 85 11.09 -17.61 9.44
CA ALA A 85 11.88 -16.70 10.29
C ALA A 85 13.22 -17.32 10.74
N HIS A 86 13.27 -18.65 10.92
CA HIS A 86 14.48 -19.38 11.27
C HIS A 86 15.59 -19.28 10.20
N LYS A 87 15.24 -18.98 8.95
CA LYS A 87 16.18 -18.80 7.83
C LYS A 87 16.73 -17.37 7.74
N VAL A 88 16.12 -16.43 8.49
CA VAL A 88 16.54 -15.02 8.52
C VAL A 88 17.59 -14.81 9.61
N PRO A 89 18.70 -14.08 9.32
CA PRO A 89 19.69 -13.74 10.34
C PRO A 89 19.03 -13.09 11.57
N GLU A 90 19.48 -13.49 12.76
CA GLU A 90 18.85 -13.11 14.04
C GLU A 90 18.59 -11.61 14.16
N LYS A 91 19.56 -10.80 13.80
CA LYS A 91 19.48 -9.32 13.84
C LYS A 91 18.35 -8.70 13.01
N PHE A 92 17.75 -9.46 12.07
CA PHE A 92 16.67 -8.98 11.20
C PHE A 92 15.33 -9.66 11.49
N ARG A 93 15.28 -10.68 12.38
CA ARG A 93 14.05 -11.45 12.65
C ARG A 93 12.92 -10.59 13.16
N ASP A 94 13.18 -9.73 14.14
CA ASP A 94 12.17 -8.85 14.73
C ASP A 94 11.57 -7.91 13.69
N PHE A 95 12.40 -7.34 12.83
CA PHE A 95 11.92 -6.51 11.73
C PHE A 95 11.11 -7.32 10.71
N PHE A 96 11.55 -8.53 10.40
CA PHE A 96 10.93 -9.41 9.41
C PHE A 96 9.56 -9.94 9.87
N THR A 97 9.41 -10.27 11.15
CA THR A 97 8.18 -10.79 11.76
C THR A 97 7.36 -9.75 12.49
N ARG A 98 7.73 -8.47 12.37
CA ARG A 98 7.01 -7.36 13.01
C ARG A 98 5.58 -7.29 12.49
N GLU A 99 4.64 -7.22 13.41
CA GLU A 99 3.22 -7.02 13.08
C GLU A 99 3.01 -5.70 12.34
N ARG A 100 2.13 -5.74 11.36
CA ARG A 100 1.78 -4.61 10.52
C ARG A 100 0.28 -4.34 10.61
N PRO A 101 -0.16 -3.09 10.47
CA PRO A 101 -1.58 -2.74 10.57
C PRO A 101 -2.44 -3.27 9.40
N ILE A 102 -1.80 -3.68 8.30
CA ILE A 102 -2.46 -4.27 7.13
C ILE A 102 -2.04 -5.73 7.01
N GLU A 103 -3.01 -6.63 7.03
CA GLU A 103 -2.83 -8.02 6.64
C GLU A 103 -2.84 -8.12 5.12
N ILE A 104 -1.89 -8.86 4.56
CA ILE A 104 -1.78 -9.15 3.13
C ILE A 104 -1.85 -10.66 2.96
N ARG A 105 -2.71 -11.11 2.04
CA ARG A 105 -2.79 -12.50 1.60
C ARG A 105 -2.58 -12.54 0.10
N ASN A 106 -1.55 -13.27 -0.31
CA ASN A 106 -1.21 -13.46 -1.73
C ASN A 106 -1.96 -14.68 -2.26
N LEU A 107 -2.35 -14.65 -3.53
CA LEU A 107 -2.89 -15.82 -4.19
C LEU A 107 -1.84 -16.96 -4.23
N PRO A 108 -2.27 -18.23 -4.25
CA PRO A 108 -1.38 -19.35 -4.43
C PRO A 108 -0.51 -19.19 -5.68
N GLY A 109 0.79 -19.34 -5.53
CA GLY A 109 1.73 -19.15 -6.63
C GLY A 109 2.22 -17.73 -6.88
N GLU A 110 1.65 -16.71 -6.21
CA GLU A 110 2.04 -15.29 -6.34
C GLU A 110 2.79 -14.76 -5.11
N GLY A 111 3.11 -15.61 -4.15
CA GLY A 111 3.74 -15.23 -2.89
C GLY A 111 5.19 -14.77 -3.05
N MET A 112 5.61 -13.85 -2.19
CA MET A 112 6.97 -13.31 -2.13
C MET A 112 8.05 -14.39 -1.94
N PHE A 113 7.70 -15.54 -1.36
CA PHE A 113 8.63 -16.58 -0.95
C PHE A 113 8.69 -17.77 -1.90
N GLU A 114 8.03 -17.72 -3.04
CA GLU A 114 8.00 -18.82 -4.01
C GLU A 114 9.28 -18.93 -4.86
N GLY A 115 10.25 -18.10 -4.58
CA GLY A 115 11.53 -18.08 -5.29
C GLY A 115 11.49 -17.30 -6.61
N PRO A 116 12.65 -17.14 -7.25
CA PRO A 116 12.78 -16.32 -8.45
C PRO A 116 12.26 -17.07 -9.68
N LYS A 117 10.97 -17.03 -9.95
CA LYS A 117 10.36 -17.49 -11.20
C LYS A 117 9.87 -16.30 -12.03
N LYS A 118 9.82 -16.48 -13.35
CA LYS A 118 9.27 -15.46 -14.24
C LYS A 118 7.75 -15.39 -14.03
N MET A 119 7.28 -14.28 -13.55
CA MET A 119 5.87 -13.99 -13.29
C MET A 119 5.39 -12.87 -14.21
N PRO A 120 4.08 -12.74 -14.46
CA PRO A 120 3.53 -11.62 -15.21
C PRO A 120 3.71 -10.30 -14.45
N PRO A 121 3.60 -9.15 -15.13
CA PRO A 121 3.73 -7.81 -14.51
C PRO A 121 2.48 -7.36 -13.73
N TYR A 122 1.73 -8.29 -13.21
CA TYR A 122 0.59 -8.05 -12.33
C TYR A 122 0.58 -9.04 -11.17
N LYS A 123 -0.15 -8.70 -10.13
CA LYS A 123 -0.27 -9.50 -8.92
C LYS A 123 -1.62 -9.24 -8.27
N HIS A 124 -2.21 -10.29 -7.71
CA HIS A 124 -3.44 -10.21 -6.94
C HIS A 124 -3.13 -10.37 -5.45
N VAL A 125 -3.69 -9.49 -4.65
CA VAL A 125 -3.55 -9.56 -3.20
C VAL A 125 -4.87 -9.20 -2.53
N TRP A 126 -5.20 -9.91 -1.49
CA TRP A 126 -6.23 -9.51 -0.56
C TRP A 126 -5.60 -8.69 0.57
N MET A 127 -6.20 -7.58 0.89
CA MET A 127 -5.74 -6.69 1.96
C MET A 127 -6.88 -6.36 2.91
N ARG A 128 -6.59 -6.37 4.21
CA ARG A 128 -7.50 -5.84 5.22
C ARG A 128 -6.75 -5.16 6.36
N ALA A 129 -7.38 -4.21 7.04
CA ALA A 129 -6.89 -3.71 8.31
C ALA A 129 -7.00 -4.82 9.37
N VAL A 130 -5.95 -5.01 10.18
CA VAL A 130 -5.94 -6.01 11.26
C VAL A 130 -6.92 -5.63 12.35
N ALA A 131 -6.97 -4.34 12.72
CA ALA A 131 -7.90 -3.84 13.71
C ALA A 131 -9.28 -3.53 13.09
N LYS A 132 -10.35 -3.68 13.89
CA LYS A 132 -11.67 -3.22 13.50
C LYS A 132 -11.67 -1.70 13.34
N LEU A 133 -12.09 -1.23 12.18
CA LEU A 133 -12.21 0.19 11.88
C LEU A 133 -13.57 0.73 12.29
N PRO A 134 -13.67 2.03 12.65
CA PRO A 134 -14.95 2.70 12.78
C PRO A 134 -15.64 2.78 11.41
N ASP A 135 -16.98 2.92 11.43
CA ASP A 135 -17.75 3.16 10.21
C ASP A 135 -17.60 4.63 9.75
N ASP A 136 -16.40 4.96 9.31
CA ASP A 136 -16.00 6.29 8.81
C ASP A 136 -15.35 6.14 7.44
N VAL A 137 -16.04 6.64 6.41
CA VAL A 137 -15.57 6.61 5.01
C VAL A 137 -14.21 7.29 4.84
N ILE A 138 -13.92 8.35 5.59
CA ILE A 138 -12.64 9.07 5.48
C ILE A 138 -11.50 8.18 5.98
N MET A 139 -11.71 7.51 7.11
CA MET A 139 -10.75 6.56 7.67
C MET A 139 -10.49 5.40 6.72
N HIS A 140 -11.55 4.80 6.15
CA HIS A 140 -11.40 3.71 5.18
C HIS A 140 -10.63 4.15 3.92
N GLN A 141 -10.91 5.34 3.40
CA GLN A 141 -10.17 5.89 2.25
C GLN A 141 -8.70 6.19 2.58
N ALA A 142 -8.39 6.69 3.77
CA ALA A 142 -7.02 6.95 4.19
C ALA A 142 -6.22 5.64 4.33
N ILE A 143 -6.83 4.60 4.90
CA ILE A 143 -6.21 3.28 5.04
C ILE A 143 -6.01 2.62 3.67
N LEU A 144 -6.99 2.75 2.76
CA LEU A 144 -6.83 2.26 1.39
C LEU A 144 -5.67 2.98 0.67
N ALA A 145 -5.57 4.30 0.81
CA ALA A 145 -4.46 5.07 0.26
C ALA A 145 -3.11 4.61 0.82
N TYR A 146 -3.03 4.36 2.13
CA TYR A 146 -1.83 3.80 2.76
C TYR A 146 -1.48 2.40 2.22
N ALA A 147 -2.48 1.52 2.07
CA ALA A 147 -2.28 0.15 1.59
C ALA A 147 -1.94 0.09 0.09
N SER A 148 -2.38 1.06 -0.71
CA SER A 148 -2.24 1.06 -2.17
C SER A 148 -0.79 1.10 -2.67
N ASP A 149 0.16 1.56 -1.85
CA ASP A 149 1.60 1.56 -2.17
C ASP A 149 2.27 0.19 -1.93
N MET A 150 1.57 -0.73 -1.26
CA MET A 150 2.15 -2.02 -0.92
C MET A 150 2.17 -2.98 -2.12
N GLY A 151 3.37 -3.48 -2.45
CA GLY A 151 3.55 -4.53 -3.45
C GLY A 151 3.86 -4.06 -4.87
N LEU A 152 3.75 -2.77 -5.21
CA LEU A 152 3.99 -2.25 -6.56
C LEU A 152 5.41 -2.55 -7.04
N LEU A 153 6.42 -2.22 -6.23
CA LEU A 153 7.81 -2.42 -6.58
C LEU A 153 8.15 -3.91 -6.76
N SER A 154 7.63 -4.80 -5.89
CA SER A 154 7.85 -6.24 -6.03
C SER A 154 7.20 -6.78 -7.31
N THR A 155 6.04 -6.29 -7.69
CA THR A 155 5.35 -6.67 -8.92
C THR A 155 6.15 -6.29 -10.16
N SER A 156 6.80 -5.12 -10.17
CA SER A 156 7.64 -4.69 -11.30
C SER A 156 8.86 -5.61 -11.53
N LEU A 157 9.32 -6.32 -10.51
CA LEU A 157 10.45 -7.26 -10.61
C LEU A 157 10.07 -8.63 -11.15
N ASN A 158 8.78 -8.99 -11.12
CA ASN A 158 8.26 -10.30 -11.53
C ASN A 158 8.74 -10.76 -12.92
N PRO A 159 8.64 -9.94 -14.00
CA PRO A 159 9.09 -10.36 -15.34
C PRO A 159 10.59 -10.60 -15.44
N HIS A 160 11.36 -10.04 -14.53
CA HIS A 160 12.83 -10.03 -14.56
C HIS A 160 13.45 -11.14 -13.69
N ARG A 161 12.65 -11.94 -12.99
CA ARG A 161 13.13 -12.93 -12.01
C ARG A 161 14.03 -12.32 -10.93
N LEU A 162 13.74 -11.11 -10.54
CA LEU A 162 14.47 -10.41 -9.48
C LEU A 162 13.70 -10.49 -8.16
N SER A 163 14.43 -10.43 -7.05
CA SER A 163 13.89 -10.37 -5.71
C SER A 163 14.61 -9.29 -4.91
N PHE A 164 13.93 -8.69 -3.95
CA PHE A 164 14.57 -7.79 -2.96
C PHE A 164 15.47 -8.53 -1.96
N ALA A 165 15.33 -9.84 -1.84
CA ALA A 165 16.12 -10.65 -0.93
C ALA A 165 17.46 -11.05 -1.56
N ARG A 166 18.30 -10.06 -1.86
CA ARG A 166 19.72 -10.27 -2.16
C ARG A 166 20.58 -9.70 -1.05
#